data_606f64ee975a80642af9daa79f1b9095
#
_entry.id   606f64ee975a80642af9daa79f1b9095
#
_cell.length_a   1.000
_cell.length_b   1.000
_cell.length_c   1.000
_cell.angle_alpha   90.00
_cell.angle_beta   90.00
_cell.angle_gamma   90.00
#
_symmetry.space_group_name_H-M   'P 1'
#
loop_
_entity.id
_entity.type
_entity.pdbx_description
1 polymer ?
#
loop_
_entity_poly.entity_id
_entity_poly.type
_entity_poly.pdbx_seq_one_letter_code
_entity_poly.pdbx_strand_id
1 'polypeptide(L)'
;SERKTVYLYCDEFQYFATDTFAEILSEARKYKLSLTVAHQYMGQLIDKVKTTVFGNIGTIVSFRVGAEDAVSLEKEFTPIFNVRDIINLAVREFYIKMSVNGQTRDAFSATTMDCETPEDNYAKRIIERSRENYAKPKKDVEDLLQKWDESGGDISEEAWYSGALDEEFEPPIV
;
A
#
# COMPACT_ATOMS: atom_id res chain seq x y z
N SER A 1 -4.99 -15.60 22.18
CA SER A 1 -5.85 -14.51 21.73
C SER A 1 -6.07 -14.64 20.23
N GLU A 2 -7.33 -14.63 19.79
CA GLU A 2 -7.67 -14.65 18.38
C GLU A 2 -7.41 -13.26 17.79
N ARG A 3 -6.19 -13.02 17.31
CA ARG A 3 -5.88 -11.81 16.55
C ARG A 3 -6.52 -11.92 15.17
N LYS A 4 -7.24 -10.90 14.75
CA LYS A 4 -7.72 -10.78 13.36
C LYS A 4 -6.54 -10.54 12.43
N THR A 5 -6.62 -11.04 11.19
CA THR A 5 -5.62 -10.74 10.16
C THR A 5 -5.79 -9.29 9.70
N VAL A 6 -4.68 -8.56 9.65
CA VAL A 6 -4.62 -7.21 9.10
C VAL A 6 -3.96 -7.27 7.73
N TYR A 7 -4.56 -6.64 6.73
CA TYR A 7 -4.04 -6.54 5.37
C TYR A 7 -3.49 -5.13 5.16
N LEU A 8 -2.21 -5.04 4.83
CA LEU A 8 -1.53 -3.78 4.54
C LEU A 8 -1.06 -3.79 3.09
N TYR A 9 -1.44 -2.78 2.34
CA TYR A 9 -1.05 -2.57 0.95
C TYR A 9 -0.17 -1.33 0.87
N CYS A 10 1.06 -1.48 0.39
CA CYS A 10 2.00 -0.39 0.22
C CYS A 10 2.36 -0.28 -1.26
N ASP A 11 1.81 0.71 -1.93
CA ASP A 11 2.28 1.12 -3.25
C ASP A 11 3.49 2.05 -3.12
N GLU A 12 4.32 2.13 -4.17
CA GLU A 12 5.58 2.87 -4.19
C GLU A 12 6.45 2.55 -2.95
N PHE A 13 6.55 1.26 -2.65
CA PHE A 13 7.15 0.72 -1.44
C PHE A 13 8.56 1.24 -1.17
N GLN A 14 9.34 1.62 -2.19
CA GLN A 14 10.69 2.14 -2.04
C GLN A 14 10.77 3.37 -1.13
N TYR A 15 9.69 4.16 -1.00
CA TYR A 15 9.65 5.31 -0.10
C TYR A 15 9.51 4.93 1.38
N PHE A 16 9.10 3.69 1.65
CA PHE A 16 8.91 3.16 3.00
C PHE A 16 9.96 2.11 3.37
N ALA A 17 10.85 1.76 2.45
CA ALA A 17 11.83 0.69 2.56
C ALA A 17 13.00 1.04 3.49
N THR A 18 12.72 1.15 4.78
CA THR A 18 13.70 1.39 5.85
C THR A 18 14.15 0.08 6.50
N ASP A 19 15.23 0.14 7.27
CA ASP A 19 15.68 -1.00 8.09
C ASP A 19 14.62 -1.50 9.05
N THR A 20 13.87 -0.58 9.68
CA THR A 20 12.75 -0.92 10.57
C THR A 20 11.65 -1.68 9.80
N PHE A 21 11.42 -1.32 8.54
CA PHE A 21 10.43 -2.04 7.73
C PHE A 21 10.89 -3.46 7.40
N ALA A 22 12.18 -3.69 7.19
CA ALA A 22 12.73 -5.04 7.02
C ALA A 22 12.50 -5.91 8.28
N GLU A 23 12.58 -5.34 9.47
CA GLU A 23 12.26 -6.02 10.71
C GLU A 23 10.77 -6.37 10.82
N ILE A 24 9.88 -5.43 10.45
CA ILE A 24 8.44 -5.68 10.38
C ILE A 24 8.13 -6.81 9.41
N LEU A 25 8.74 -6.82 8.22
CA LEU A 25 8.57 -7.88 7.23
C LEU A 25 8.93 -9.27 7.77
N SER A 26 10.04 -9.37 8.48
CA SER A 26 10.50 -10.64 9.04
C SER A 26 9.56 -11.19 10.12
N GLU A 27 8.85 -10.33 10.82
CA GLU A 27 7.95 -10.68 11.93
C GLU A 27 6.46 -10.63 11.58
N ALA A 28 6.10 -10.09 10.43
CA ALA A 28 4.71 -9.81 10.01
C ALA A 28 3.77 -11.02 10.20
N ARG A 29 4.26 -12.20 9.83
CA ARG A 29 3.52 -13.45 9.96
C ARG A 29 3.11 -13.77 11.40
N LYS A 30 3.99 -13.50 12.39
CA LYS A 30 3.74 -13.73 13.81
C LYS A 30 2.60 -12.87 14.34
N TYR A 31 2.42 -11.69 13.75
CA TYR A 31 1.38 -10.74 14.14
C TYR A 31 0.12 -10.83 13.27
N LYS A 32 0.01 -11.83 12.39
CA LYS A 32 -1.06 -11.97 11.41
C LYS A 32 -1.19 -10.74 10.50
N LEU A 33 -0.07 -10.10 10.19
CA LEU A 33 -0.01 -9.04 9.19
C LEU A 33 0.23 -9.66 7.81
N SER A 34 -0.71 -9.47 6.90
CA SER A 34 -0.58 -9.80 5.50
C SER A 34 -0.17 -8.55 4.74
N LEU A 35 1.00 -8.58 4.14
CA LEU A 35 1.59 -7.43 3.49
C LEU A 35 1.64 -7.64 1.99
N THR A 36 1.17 -6.65 1.24
CA THR A 36 1.33 -6.54 -0.21
C THR A 36 2.11 -5.28 -0.51
N VAL A 37 3.25 -5.41 -1.17
CA VAL A 37 4.09 -4.29 -1.56
C VAL A 37 4.22 -4.21 -3.07
N ALA A 38 4.21 -3.01 -3.62
CA ALA A 38 4.46 -2.75 -5.02
C ALA A 38 5.54 -1.68 -5.18
N HIS A 39 6.41 -1.82 -6.16
CA HIS A 39 7.44 -0.86 -6.49
C HIS A 39 7.86 -1.01 -7.96
N GLN A 40 8.51 0.01 -8.50
CA GLN A 40 8.86 0.05 -9.92
C GLN A 40 10.28 -0.43 -10.19
N TYR A 41 11.24 -0.13 -9.30
CA TYR A 41 12.67 -0.40 -9.49
C TYR A 41 13.29 -1.03 -8.25
N MET A 42 13.84 -2.23 -8.41
CA MET A 42 14.54 -2.91 -7.32
C MET A 42 15.85 -2.19 -6.92
N GLY A 43 16.45 -1.46 -7.85
CA GLY A 43 17.67 -0.68 -7.59
C GLY A 43 17.51 0.41 -6.52
N GLN A 44 16.26 0.85 -6.25
CA GLN A 44 15.96 1.83 -5.20
C GLN A 44 15.87 1.23 -3.80
N LEU A 45 15.76 -0.08 -3.69
CA LEU A 45 15.71 -0.76 -2.40
C LEU A 45 17.11 -1.03 -1.87
N ILE A 46 17.32 -0.80 -0.58
CA ILE A 46 18.57 -1.21 0.09
C ILE A 46 18.68 -2.74 0.14
N ASP A 47 19.87 -3.26 0.08
CA ASP A 47 20.10 -4.71 -0.05
C ASP A 47 19.51 -5.55 1.09
N LYS A 48 19.51 -5.01 2.31
CA LYS A 48 18.88 -5.66 3.47
C LYS A 48 17.37 -5.84 3.25
N VAL A 49 16.68 -4.83 2.72
CA VAL A 49 15.25 -4.90 2.42
C VAL A 49 14.99 -5.87 1.28
N LYS A 50 15.77 -5.82 0.17
CA LYS A 50 15.67 -6.79 -0.93
C LYS A 50 15.74 -8.23 -0.42
N THR A 51 16.80 -8.54 0.33
CA THR A 51 17.01 -9.89 0.88
C THR A 51 15.85 -10.33 1.78
N THR A 52 15.37 -9.42 2.63
CA THR A 52 14.25 -9.70 3.54
C THR A 52 12.94 -9.90 2.78
N VAL A 53 12.67 -9.09 1.77
CA VAL A 53 11.49 -9.23 0.90
C VAL A 53 11.51 -10.62 0.26
N PHE A 54 12.52 -10.95 -0.53
CA PHE A 54 12.59 -12.23 -1.23
C PHE A 54 12.62 -13.45 -0.31
N GLY A 55 13.16 -13.31 0.89
CA GLY A 55 13.18 -14.40 1.88
C GLY A 55 11.85 -14.67 2.58
N ASN A 56 10.90 -13.74 2.54
CA ASN A 56 9.66 -13.82 3.32
C ASN A 56 8.37 -13.79 2.48
N ILE A 57 8.44 -13.45 1.19
CA ILE A 57 7.25 -13.39 0.34
C ILE A 57 6.83 -14.77 -0.16
N GLY A 58 5.52 -15.00 -0.16
CA GLY A 58 4.93 -16.23 -0.69
C GLY A 58 4.42 -16.08 -2.13
N THR A 59 4.29 -14.85 -2.62
CA THR A 59 3.81 -14.56 -3.97
C THR A 59 4.63 -13.43 -4.57
N ILE A 60 5.12 -13.64 -5.79
CA ILE A 60 5.82 -12.65 -6.60
C ILE A 60 5.04 -12.46 -7.89
N VAL A 61 4.71 -11.21 -8.21
CA VAL A 61 4.12 -10.81 -9.49
C VAL A 61 5.07 -9.82 -10.15
N SER A 62 5.49 -10.10 -11.37
CA SER A 62 6.37 -9.24 -12.15
C SER A 62 5.75 -8.90 -13.48
N PHE A 63 5.52 -7.64 -13.71
CA PHE A 63 5.32 -7.07 -15.04
C PHE A 63 6.67 -6.89 -15.73
N ARG A 64 6.67 -6.32 -16.94
CA ARG A 64 7.89 -6.01 -17.66
C ARG A 64 8.77 -5.06 -16.85
N VAL A 65 10.03 -5.42 -16.67
CA VAL A 65 11.05 -4.63 -15.97
C VAL A 65 12.30 -4.44 -16.84
N GLY A 66 13.21 -3.58 -16.41
CA GLY A 66 14.52 -3.38 -17.03
C GLY A 66 15.44 -4.58 -16.85
N ALA A 67 16.52 -4.61 -17.62
CA ALA A 67 17.44 -5.75 -17.66
C ALA A 67 18.10 -6.06 -16.31
N GLU A 68 18.46 -5.05 -15.52
CA GLU A 68 19.09 -5.24 -14.20
C GLU A 68 18.13 -5.93 -13.21
N ASP A 69 16.89 -5.48 -13.17
CA ASP A 69 15.87 -6.07 -12.31
C ASP A 69 15.48 -7.47 -12.78
N ALA A 70 15.42 -7.68 -14.11
CA ALA A 70 15.12 -8.98 -14.69
C ALA A 70 16.16 -10.06 -14.30
N VAL A 71 17.44 -9.72 -14.21
CA VAL A 71 18.49 -10.64 -13.73
C VAL A 71 18.25 -11.05 -12.27
N SER A 72 17.79 -10.14 -11.45
CA SER A 72 17.45 -10.45 -10.05
C SER A 72 16.22 -11.33 -9.93
N LEU A 73 15.19 -11.06 -10.75
CA LEU A 73 13.92 -11.78 -10.78
C LEU A 73 14.03 -13.16 -11.43
N GLU A 74 14.95 -13.36 -12.38
CA GLU A 74 15.15 -14.65 -13.03
C GLU A 74 15.34 -15.79 -12.04
N LYS A 75 16.08 -15.55 -10.95
CA LYS A 75 16.33 -16.54 -9.89
C LYS A 75 15.04 -17.07 -9.26
N GLU A 76 13.99 -16.24 -9.24
CA GLU A 76 12.69 -16.61 -8.69
C GLU A 76 11.81 -17.33 -9.71
N PHE A 77 11.99 -17.06 -10.99
CA PHE A 77 11.14 -17.62 -12.06
C PHE A 77 11.76 -18.81 -12.80
N THR A 78 13.06 -19.07 -12.58
CA THR A 78 13.76 -20.26 -13.14
C THR A 78 13.11 -21.56 -12.58
N PRO A 79 12.98 -22.64 -13.40
CA PRO A 79 13.47 -22.78 -14.78
C PRO A 79 12.46 -22.36 -15.87
N ILE A 80 11.29 -21.82 -15.50
CA ILE A 80 10.17 -21.61 -16.42
C ILE A 80 10.39 -20.37 -17.30
N PHE A 81 10.85 -19.27 -16.70
CA PHE A 81 11.10 -18.00 -17.39
C PHE A 81 12.53 -17.51 -17.15
N ASN A 82 13.13 -16.91 -18.17
CA ASN A 82 14.47 -16.34 -18.15
C ASN A 82 14.42 -14.81 -18.30
N VAL A 83 15.59 -14.15 -18.24
CA VAL A 83 15.71 -12.68 -18.37
C VAL A 83 15.02 -12.16 -19.64
N ARG A 84 15.18 -12.86 -20.78
CA ARG A 84 14.58 -12.43 -22.05
C ARG A 84 13.05 -12.42 -21.99
N ASP A 85 12.48 -13.42 -21.34
CA ASP A 85 11.03 -13.51 -21.20
C ASP A 85 10.49 -12.33 -20.38
N ILE A 86 11.16 -12.00 -19.27
CA ILE A 86 10.75 -10.92 -18.36
C ILE A 86 10.83 -9.54 -19.03
N ILE A 87 11.89 -9.23 -19.77
CA ILE A 87 12.05 -7.93 -20.43
C ILE A 87 11.14 -7.74 -21.64
N ASN A 88 10.63 -8.83 -22.22
CA ASN A 88 9.79 -8.81 -23.42
C ASN A 88 8.29 -8.97 -23.13
N LEU A 89 7.87 -8.98 -21.87
CA LEU A 89 6.46 -9.01 -21.51
C LEU A 89 5.70 -7.85 -22.20
N ALA A 90 4.55 -8.16 -22.76
CA ALA A 90 3.68 -7.16 -23.36
C ALA A 90 2.97 -6.33 -22.27
N VAL A 91 2.29 -5.28 -22.70
CA VAL A 91 1.47 -4.46 -21.80
C VAL A 91 0.38 -5.33 -21.19
N ARG A 92 0.21 -5.23 -19.86
CA ARG A 92 -0.79 -6.00 -19.08
C ARG A 92 -0.45 -7.48 -18.87
N GLU A 93 0.61 -8.01 -19.48
CA GLU A 93 1.12 -9.33 -19.18
C GLU A 93 2.05 -9.32 -17.97
N PHE A 94 2.02 -10.41 -17.21
CA PHE A 94 2.87 -10.58 -16.05
C PHE A 94 3.20 -12.05 -15.80
N TYR A 95 4.29 -12.29 -15.08
CA TYR A 95 4.61 -13.59 -14.52
C TYR A 95 4.29 -13.60 -13.03
N ILE A 96 3.82 -14.75 -12.56
CA ILE A 96 3.49 -14.96 -11.16
C ILE A 96 4.09 -16.29 -10.67
N LYS A 97 4.71 -16.24 -9.49
CA LYS A 97 5.09 -17.40 -8.69
C LYS A 97 4.42 -17.27 -7.34
N MET A 98 3.73 -18.30 -6.91
CA MET A 98 2.96 -18.24 -5.67
C MET A 98 3.04 -19.54 -4.88
N SER A 99 2.82 -19.40 -3.58
CA SER A 99 2.63 -20.53 -2.67
C SER A 99 1.13 -20.77 -2.45
N VAL A 100 0.68 -21.99 -2.71
CA VAL A 100 -0.71 -22.43 -2.49
C VAL A 100 -0.70 -23.55 -1.46
N ASN A 101 -1.42 -23.37 -0.37
CA ASN A 101 -1.48 -24.35 0.74
C ASN A 101 -0.08 -24.72 1.29
N GLY A 102 0.83 -23.73 1.36
CA GLY A 102 2.19 -23.92 1.86
C GLY A 102 3.15 -24.61 0.87
N GLN A 103 2.71 -24.90 -0.36
CA GLN A 103 3.54 -25.43 -1.43
C GLN A 103 3.80 -24.38 -2.50
N THR A 104 5.08 -24.13 -2.80
CA THR A 104 5.45 -23.28 -3.92
C THR A 104 5.07 -23.97 -5.22
N ARG A 105 4.38 -23.25 -6.10
CA ARG A 105 4.01 -23.70 -7.44
C ARG A 105 4.97 -23.13 -8.47
N ASP A 106 5.08 -23.82 -9.60
CA ASP A 106 5.82 -23.32 -10.74
C ASP A 106 5.25 -21.98 -11.21
N ALA A 107 6.13 -21.12 -11.70
CA ALA A 107 5.72 -19.82 -12.22
C ALA A 107 4.89 -19.98 -13.50
N PHE A 108 3.94 -19.07 -13.68
CA PHE A 108 3.10 -19.05 -14.90
C PHE A 108 2.84 -17.62 -15.35
N SER A 109 2.43 -17.47 -16.60
CA SER A 109 2.05 -16.17 -17.18
C SER A 109 0.56 -15.91 -17.03
N ALA A 110 0.20 -14.63 -16.93
CA ALA A 110 -1.18 -14.18 -16.92
C ALA A 110 -1.30 -12.77 -17.51
N THR A 111 -2.53 -12.35 -17.73
CA THR A 111 -2.85 -11.00 -18.24
C THR A 111 -3.87 -10.35 -17.31
N THR A 112 -3.73 -9.05 -17.07
CA THR A 112 -4.70 -8.31 -16.26
C THR A 112 -6.04 -8.22 -16.96
N MET A 113 -7.12 -8.37 -16.20
CA MET A 113 -8.47 -8.14 -16.70
C MET A 113 -8.75 -6.64 -16.85
N ASP A 114 -9.72 -6.30 -17.69
CA ASP A 114 -10.25 -4.94 -17.73
C ASP A 114 -11.02 -4.64 -16.44
N CYS A 115 -10.76 -3.47 -15.86
CA CYS A 115 -11.60 -2.97 -14.78
C CYS A 115 -12.93 -2.48 -15.38
N GLU A 116 -14.03 -3.01 -14.87
CA GLU A 116 -15.34 -2.43 -15.15
C GLU A 116 -15.38 -1.00 -14.61
N THR A 117 -15.74 -0.05 -15.45
CA THR A 117 -15.95 1.32 -14.99
C THR A 117 -17.29 1.34 -14.24
N PRO A 118 -17.33 1.70 -12.96
CA PRO A 118 -18.59 1.77 -12.25
C PRO A 118 -19.52 2.78 -12.93
N GLU A 119 -20.79 2.41 -13.09
CA GLU A 119 -21.82 3.27 -13.69
C GLU A 119 -22.03 4.54 -12.85
N ASP A 120 -21.86 4.43 -11.54
CA ASP A 120 -22.04 5.54 -10.59
C ASP A 120 -20.71 6.19 -10.21
N ASN A 121 -20.64 7.50 -10.36
CA ASN A 121 -19.52 8.30 -9.86
C ASN A 121 -19.83 8.87 -8.48
N TYR A 122 -19.36 8.19 -7.44
CA TYR A 122 -19.56 8.60 -6.05
C TYR A 122 -18.60 9.71 -5.57
N ALA A 123 -17.71 10.22 -6.41
CA ALA A 123 -16.67 11.17 -6.00
C ALA A 123 -17.26 12.41 -5.30
N LYS A 124 -18.30 13.01 -5.88
CA LYS A 124 -18.95 14.19 -5.29
C LYS A 124 -19.52 13.90 -3.91
N ARG A 125 -20.26 12.81 -3.76
CA ARG A 125 -20.88 12.39 -2.49
C ARG A 125 -19.82 12.06 -1.43
N ILE A 126 -18.70 11.42 -1.84
CA ILE A 126 -17.59 11.11 -0.93
C ILE A 126 -16.93 12.41 -0.44
N ILE A 127 -16.69 13.36 -1.35
CA ILE A 127 -16.09 14.66 -1.02
C ILE A 127 -17.01 15.44 -0.06
N GLU A 128 -18.31 15.50 -0.34
CA GLU A 128 -19.29 16.18 0.50
C GLU A 128 -19.28 15.58 1.90
N ARG A 129 -19.42 14.25 2.02
CA ARG A 129 -19.42 13.54 3.30
C ARG A 129 -18.07 13.69 4.05
N SER A 130 -16.96 13.67 3.34
CA SER A 130 -15.66 13.90 3.95
C SER A 130 -15.53 15.31 4.51
N ARG A 131 -16.04 16.31 3.78
CA ARG A 131 -16.05 17.70 4.24
C ARG A 131 -16.95 17.91 5.45
N GLU A 132 -18.14 17.31 5.46
CA GLU A 132 -19.05 17.37 6.58
C GLU A 132 -18.43 16.77 7.85
N ASN A 133 -17.77 15.62 7.74
CA ASN A 133 -17.26 14.89 8.89
C ASN A 133 -15.88 15.37 9.38
N TYR A 134 -15.01 15.84 8.46
CA TYR A 134 -13.58 16.02 8.76
C TYR A 134 -13.03 17.40 8.38
N ALA A 135 -13.84 18.31 7.86
CA ALA A 135 -13.36 19.62 7.46
C ALA A 135 -14.21 20.72 8.09
N LYS A 136 -13.60 21.88 8.29
CA LYS A 136 -14.27 23.12 8.65
C LYS A 136 -14.23 24.10 7.48
N PRO A 137 -15.19 25.02 7.35
CA PRO A 137 -15.12 26.09 6.37
C PRO A 137 -13.80 26.85 6.50
N LYS A 138 -13.18 27.19 5.38
CA LYS A 138 -11.88 27.87 5.37
C LYS A 138 -11.88 29.14 6.24
N LYS A 139 -12.96 29.93 6.17
CA LYS A 139 -13.10 31.15 6.96
C LYS A 139 -13.04 30.88 8.45
N ASP A 140 -13.73 29.84 8.93
CA ASP A 140 -13.76 29.51 10.37
C ASP A 140 -12.37 29.09 10.87
N VAL A 141 -11.60 28.38 10.01
CA VAL A 141 -10.22 28.01 10.32
C VAL A 141 -9.31 29.24 10.33
N GLU A 142 -9.47 30.16 9.36
CA GLU A 142 -8.71 31.41 9.31
C GLU A 142 -9.00 32.29 10.52
N ASP A 143 -10.27 32.40 10.92
CA ASP A 143 -10.67 33.17 12.12
C ASP A 143 -10.10 32.53 13.41
N LEU A 144 -10.03 31.19 13.48
CA LEU A 144 -9.41 30.48 14.59
C LEU A 144 -7.88 30.71 14.64
N LEU A 145 -7.21 30.64 13.50
CA LEU A 145 -5.77 30.88 13.41
C LEU A 145 -5.41 32.31 13.79
N GLN A 146 -6.22 33.30 13.37
CA GLN A 146 -6.02 34.68 13.75
C GLN A 146 -6.17 34.87 15.27
N LYS A 147 -7.20 34.29 15.89
CA LYS A 147 -7.40 34.34 17.35
C LYS A 147 -6.25 33.68 18.10
N TRP A 148 -5.73 32.56 17.56
CA TRP A 148 -4.59 31.86 18.13
C TRP A 148 -3.33 32.73 18.11
N ASP A 149 -3.08 33.43 17.02
CA ASP A 149 -1.94 34.36 16.88
C ASP A 149 -2.08 35.55 17.84
N GLU A 150 -3.27 36.12 17.94
CA GLU A 150 -3.58 37.26 18.87
C GLU A 150 -3.48 36.84 20.36
N SER A 151 -3.77 35.59 20.69
CA SER A 151 -3.70 35.06 22.07
C SER A 151 -2.31 34.60 22.50
N GLY A 152 -1.29 34.69 21.63
CA GLY A 152 0.05 34.21 21.92
C GLY A 152 0.19 32.70 21.96
N GLY A 153 -0.73 32.00 21.31
CA GLY A 153 -0.69 30.51 21.16
C GLY A 153 -1.52 29.75 22.19
N ASP A 154 -2.32 30.45 23.02
CA ASP A 154 -3.15 29.81 24.06
C ASP A 154 -4.63 29.73 23.61
N ILE A 155 -4.96 28.73 22.82
CA ILE A 155 -6.36 28.37 22.53
C ILE A 155 -6.64 27.01 23.17
N SER A 156 -7.75 26.93 23.93
CA SER A 156 -8.17 25.68 24.55
C SER A 156 -8.45 24.58 23.50
N GLU A 157 -8.13 23.33 23.85
CA GLU A 157 -8.41 22.16 22.99
C GLU A 157 -9.88 22.13 22.55
N GLU A 158 -10.82 22.55 23.40
CA GLU A 158 -12.25 22.63 23.09
C GLU A 158 -12.55 23.54 21.89
N ALA A 159 -11.79 24.63 21.68
CA ALA A 159 -11.98 25.51 20.52
C ALA A 159 -11.55 24.87 19.20
N TRP A 160 -10.58 23.96 19.24
CA TRP A 160 -10.14 23.19 18.06
C TRP A 160 -11.15 22.11 17.68
N TYR A 161 -11.81 21.51 18.66
CA TYR A 161 -12.74 20.38 18.47
C TYR A 161 -14.21 20.80 18.44
N SER A 162 -14.57 22.03 18.82
CA SER A 162 -15.95 22.52 18.77
C SER A 162 -16.45 22.56 17.31
N GLY A 163 -17.22 21.55 16.94
CA GLY A 163 -17.82 21.38 15.61
C GLY A 163 -17.27 20.19 14.80
N ALA A 164 -16.43 19.35 15.39
CA ALA A 164 -16.06 18.08 14.81
C ALA A 164 -16.43 16.96 15.80
N LEU A 165 -17.31 16.08 15.37
CA LEU A 165 -17.79 14.87 16.03
C LEU A 165 -19.04 15.10 16.93
N ASP A 166 -20.21 15.00 16.34
CA ASP A 166 -21.36 14.45 17.05
C ASP A 166 -21.02 13.02 17.50
N GLU A 167 -21.35 12.66 18.74
CA GLU A 167 -20.88 11.52 19.52
C GLU A 167 -21.27 10.12 19.01
N GLU A 168 -21.61 9.92 17.76
CA GLU A 168 -21.95 8.62 17.20
C GLU A 168 -21.17 8.33 15.90
N PHE A 169 -19.85 8.12 16.02
CA PHE A 169 -19.10 7.45 14.96
C PHE A 169 -19.18 5.93 15.14
N GLU A 170 -20.21 5.30 14.61
CA GLU A 170 -20.15 3.87 14.31
C GLU A 170 -19.32 3.68 13.04
N PRO A 171 -18.18 2.96 13.11
CA PRO A 171 -17.41 2.65 11.91
C PRO A 171 -18.28 1.81 10.97
N PRO A 172 -18.25 2.06 9.65
CA PRO A 172 -18.99 1.26 8.70
C PRO A 172 -18.55 -0.19 8.81
N ILE A 173 -19.50 -1.08 9.04
CA ILE A 173 -19.29 -2.53 8.96
C ILE A 173 -18.98 -2.84 7.49
N VAL A 174 -17.73 -3.29 7.25
CA VAL A 174 -17.27 -3.81 5.96
C VAL A 174 -17.58 -5.30 5.90
#